data_14c51da640ad572a33df234c9a453278
#
_entry.id   14c51da640ad572a33df234c9a453278
#
_cell.length_a   1.000
_cell.length_b   1.000
_cell.length_c   1.000
_cell.angle_alpha   90.00
_cell.angle_beta   90.00
_cell.angle_gamma   90.00
#
_symmetry.space_group_name_H-M   'P 1'
#
loop_
_entity.id
_entity.type
_entity.pdbx_description
1 polymer ?
#
loop_
_entity_poly.entity_id
_entity_poly.type
_entity_poly.pdbx_seq_one_letter_code
_entity_poly.pdbx_strand_id
1 'polypeptide(L)'
;GIPEKNIRVVKNATLNDMKFQLNWLAQVLAAYNGTAKAIVYYAGHGIPDEIQQSAYLLPADGYGSDPSTAYALQDFYTMLNNAQARNITVFLDACFSGAKRENGMLASARGVAIKVRQEIPRGKMVIFTAAQGDETAYQYAEKGHGMFTYFLLKKLQESQGNTTLGELSDYVTDEVKKSSIVNNNKSQTPTVIPAEGMAQGWKEMTLK
;
A
#
# COMPACT_ATOMS: atom_id res chain seq x y z
N GLY A 1 -20.69 -5.62 7.23
CA GLY A 1 -19.37 -5.93 6.66
C GLY A 1 -19.44 -6.09 5.14
N ILE A 2 -18.30 -6.25 4.50
CA ILE A 2 -18.22 -6.51 3.05
C ILE A 2 -18.71 -7.95 2.81
N PRO A 3 -19.63 -8.19 1.87
CA PRO A 3 -20.06 -9.55 1.53
C PRO A 3 -18.87 -10.42 1.07
N GLU A 4 -18.80 -11.67 1.51
CA GLU A 4 -17.67 -12.57 1.21
C GLU A 4 -17.42 -12.74 -0.30
N LYS A 5 -18.47 -12.78 -1.10
CA LYS A 5 -18.37 -12.84 -2.57
C LYS A 5 -17.61 -11.65 -3.18
N ASN A 6 -17.53 -10.53 -2.47
CA ASN A 6 -16.82 -9.31 -2.88
C ASN A 6 -15.41 -9.19 -2.25
N ILE A 7 -14.92 -10.25 -1.61
CA ILE A 7 -13.58 -10.29 -1.02
C ILE A 7 -12.71 -11.25 -1.83
N ARG A 8 -11.50 -10.83 -2.15
CA ARG A 8 -10.47 -11.67 -2.75
C ARG A 8 -9.19 -11.56 -1.93
N VAL A 9 -8.62 -12.71 -1.59
CA VAL A 9 -7.33 -12.82 -0.90
C VAL A 9 -6.46 -13.75 -1.71
N VAL A 10 -5.32 -13.25 -2.18
CA VAL A 10 -4.35 -14.02 -2.94
C VAL A 10 -3.02 -13.97 -2.20
N LYS A 11 -2.54 -15.12 -1.77
CA LYS A 11 -1.22 -15.26 -1.15
C LYS A 11 -0.20 -15.62 -2.22
N ASN A 12 1.00 -15.03 -2.13
CA ASN A 12 2.07 -15.23 -3.10
C ASN A 12 1.59 -14.95 -4.55
N ALA A 13 0.89 -13.83 -4.73
CA ALA A 13 0.34 -13.44 -6.02
C ALA A 13 1.43 -13.31 -7.08
N THR A 14 1.26 -13.98 -8.20
CA THR A 14 2.05 -13.79 -9.41
C THR A 14 1.65 -12.47 -10.09
N LEU A 15 2.46 -12.01 -11.06
CA LEU A 15 2.10 -10.83 -11.85
C LEU A 15 0.74 -11.00 -12.56
N ASN A 16 0.48 -12.20 -13.06
CA ASN A 16 -0.80 -12.52 -13.70
C ASN A 16 -1.96 -12.55 -12.70
N ASP A 17 -1.75 -13.08 -11.48
CA ASP A 17 -2.75 -13.04 -10.43
C ASP A 17 -3.11 -11.59 -10.06
N MET A 18 -2.11 -10.73 -9.87
CA MET A 18 -2.34 -9.32 -9.56
C MET A 18 -3.20 -8.65 -10.65
N LYS A 19 -2.84 -8.82 -11.92
CA LYS A 19 -3.61 -8.27 -13.06
C LYS A 19 -5.03 -8.83 -13.11
N PHE A 20 -5.18 -10.14 -12.91
CA PHE A 20 -6.48 -10.81 -12.94
C PHE A 20 -7.41 -10.30 -11.84
N GLN A 21 -6.91 -10.17 -10.60
CA GLN A 21 -7.72 -9.71 -9.48
C GLN A 21 -8.11 -8.23 -9.58
N LEU A 22 -7.23 -7.40 -10.12
CA LEU A 22 -7.56 -6.00 -10.37
C LEU A 22 -8.61 -5.85 -11.48
N ASN A 23 -8.53 -6.66 -12.54
CA ASN A 23 -9.56 -6.71 -13.56
C ASN A 23 -10.91 -7.18 -12.99
N TRP A 24 -10.91 -8.21 -12.14
CA TRP A 24 -12.10 -8.64 -11.42
C TRP A 24 -12.67 -7.49 -10.57
N LEU A 25 -11.84 -6.78 -9.80
CA LEU A 25 -12.28 -5.65 -8.99
C LEU A 25 -12.95 -4.57 -9.85
N ALA A 26 -12.34 -4.21 -10.99
CA ALA A 26 -12.89 -3.22 -11.90
C ALA A 26 -14.27 -3.65 -12.45
N GLN A 27 -14.45 -4.93 -12.79
CA GLN A 27 -15.74 -5.47 -13.24
C GLN A 27 -16.80 -5.42 -12.14
N VAL A 28 -16.44 -5.78 -10.90
CA VAL A 28 -17.35 -5.68 -9.75
C VAL A 28 -17.75 -4.23 -9.52
N LEU A 29 -16.81 -3.30 -9.52
CA LEU A 29 -17.10 -1.87 -9.31
C LEU A 29 -17.98 -1.30 -10.42
N ALA A 30 -17.75 -1.70 -11.67
CA ALA A 30 -18.60 -1.30 -12.80
C ALA A 30 -20.05 -1.74 -12.62
N ALA A 31 -20.29 -2.94 -12.07
CA ALA A 31 -21.64 -3.45 -11.80
C ALA A 31 -22.39 -2.62 -10.73
N TYR A 32 -21.67 -1.86 -9.90
CA TYR A 32 -22.25 -0.95 -8.91
C TYR A 32 -22.37 0.51 -9.40
N ASN A 33 -22.06 0.79 -10.67
CA ASN A 33 -22.26 2.10 -11.30
C ASN A 33 -21.69 3.29 -10.50
N GLY A 34 -20.49 3.16 -9.95
CA GLY A 34 -19.80 4.21 -9.21
C GLY A 34 -20.32 4.47 -7.79
N THR A 35 -21.18 3.61 -7.25
CA THR A 35 -21.71 3.77 -5.87
C THR A 35 -20.90 3.00 -4.83
N ALA A 36 -20.15 1.98 -5.24
CA ALA A 36 -19.37 1.14 -4.33
C ALA A 36 -18.04 1.80 -3.92
N LYS A 37 -17.65 1.55 -2.68
CA LYS A 37 -16.30 1.80 -2.18
C LYS A 37 -15.44 0.56 -2.40
N ALA A 38 -14.13 0.74 -2.61
CA ALA A 38 -13.18 -0.36 -2.68
C ALA A 38 -12.04 -0.18 -1.67
N ILE A 39 -11.55 -1.30 -1.16
CA ILE A 39 -10.34 -1.38 -0.36
C ILE A 39 -9.38 -2.30 -1.09
N VAL A 40 -8.16 -1.84 -1.34
CA VAL A 40 -7.08 -2.62 -1.90
C VAL A 40 -5.94 -2.66 -0.90
N TYR A 41 -5.47 -3.84 -0.58
CA TYR A 41 -4.35 -4.05 0.33
C TYR A 41 -3.26 -4.87 -0.36
N TYR A 42 -2.04 -4.40 -0.28
CA TYR A 42 -0.86 -5.11 -0.73
C TYR A 42 0.16 -5.15 0.40
N ALA A 43 0.70 -6.34 0.69
CA ALA A 43 1.85 -6.51 1.55
C ALA A 43 2.91 -7.33 0.80
N GLY A 44 4.10 -6.77 0.66
CA GLY A 44 5.15 -7.40 -0.10
C GLY A 44 6.37 -6.51 -0.30
N HIS A 45 7.18 -6.85 -1.30
CA HIS A 45 8.33 -6.05 -1.67
C HIS A 45 7.95 -4.99 -2.71
N GLY A 46 8.54 -3.80 -2.55
CA GLY A 46 8.59 -2.79 -3.59
C GLY A 46 9.99 -2.77 -4.22
N ILE A 47 10.07 -2.46 -5.50
CA ILE A 47 11.32 -2.26 -6.21
C ILE A 47 11.37 -0.82 -6.72
N PRO A 48 12.43 -0.04 -6.43
CA PRO A 48 12.65 1.23 -7.09
C PRO A 48 13.35 1.02 -8.44
N ASP A 49 13.01 1.85 -9.41
CA ASP A 49 13.79 2.03 -10.64
C ASP A 49 14.51 3.37 -10.57
N GLU A 50 15.83 3.32 -10.49
CA GLU A 50 16.70 4.50 -10.37
C GLU A 50 16.68 5.37 -11.63
N ILE A 51 16.54 4.74 -12.80
CA ILE A 51 16.61 5.41 -14.09
C ILE A 51 15.33 6.18 -14.36
N GLN A 52 14.19 5.53 -14.12
CA GLN A 52 12.87 6.11 -14.36
C GLN A 52 12.33 6.85 -13.12
N GLN A 53 13.00 6.75 -11.98
CA GLN A 53 12.55 7.27 -10.68
C GLN A 53 11.13 6.78 -10.32
N SER A 54 10.78 5.58 -10.75
CA SER A 54 9.48 4.94 -10.56
C SER A 54 9.57 3.78 -9.55
N ALA A 55 8.42 3.28 -9.13
CA ALA A 55 8.29 2.18 -8.19
C ALA A 55 7.46 1.05 -8.77
N TYR A 56 7.73 -0.17 -8.31
CA TYR A 56 7.05 -1.38 -8.75
C TYR A 56 6.66 -2.22 -7.55
N LEU A 57 5.53 -2.90 -7.63
CA LEU A 57 5.12 -3.97 -6.72
C LEU A 57 5.73 -5.29 -7.21
N LEU A 58 6.50 -5.97 -6.36
CA LEU A 58 7.16 -7.23 -6.72
C LEU A 58 6.20 -8.42 -6.53
N PRO A 59 5.77 -9.09 -7.60
CA PRO A 59 4.98 -10.30 -7.49
C PRO A 59 5.84 -11.50 -7.05
N ALA A 60 5.21 -12.62 -6.69
CA ALA A 60 5.91 -13.81 -6.20
C ALA A 60 6.80 -14.48 -7.26
N ASP A 61 6.48 -14.29 -8.54
CA ASP A 61 7.24 -14.78 -9.69
C ASP A 61 8.18 -13.73 -10.30
N GLY A 62 8.28 -12.53 -9.68
CA GLY A 62 9.15 -11.46 -10.14
C GLY A 62 10.57 -11.55 -9.60
N TYR A 63 11.48 -10.86 -10.28
CA TYR A 63 12.88 -10.75 -9.87
C TYR A 63 13.17 -9.36 -9.34
N GLY A 64 13.64 -9.26 -8.10
CA GLY A 64 13.90 -7.98 -7.45
C GLY A 64 14.98 -7.10 -8.11
N SER A 65 15.79 -7.67 -8.98
CA SER A 65 16.81 -6.98 -9.78
C SER A 65 16.31 -6.56 -11.17
N ASP A 66 15.10 -6.95 -11.55
CA ASP A 66 14.53 -6.68 -12.88
C ASP A 66 13.11 -6.09 -12.75
N PRO A 67 12.96 -4.76 -12.80
CA PRO A 67 11.67 -4.09 -12.72
C PRO A 67 10.67 -4.51 -13.83
N SER A 68 11.15 -5.04 -14.98
CA SER A 68 10.27 -5.50 -16.06
C SER A 68 9.41 -6.70 -15.67
N THR A 69 9.82 -7.45 -14.62
CA THR A 69 9.09 -8.60 -14.08
C THR A 69 8.10 -8.22 -12.96
N ALA A 70 8.00 -6.94 -12.66
CA ALA A 70 7.18 -6.40 -11.58
C ALA A 70 6.02 -5.55 -12.09
N TYR A 71 5.08 -5.22 -11.23
CA TYR A 71 3.94 -4.42 -11.59
C TYR A 71 4.23 -2.94 -11.31
N ALA A 72 4.31 -2.12 -12.36
CA ALA A 72 4.55 -0.70 -12.22
C ALA A 72 3.45 -0.05 -11.35
N LEU A 73 3.86 0.73 -10.37
CA LEU A 73 2.94 1.38 -9.43
C LEU A 73 2.02 2.38 -10.17
N GLN A 74 2.56 3.03 -11.20
CA GLN A 74 1.78 3.92 -12.06
C GLN A 74 0.67 3.18 -12.83
N ASP A 75 0.96 1.98 -13.36
CA ASP A 75 -0.05 1.15 -14.04
C ASP A 75 -1.11 0.65 -13.06
N PHE A 76 -0.68 0.28 -11.85
CA PHE A 76 -1.58 -0.10 -10.77
C PHE A 76 -2.54 1.05 -10.42
N TYR A 77 -2.04 2.27 -10.24
CA TYR A 77 -2.88 3.44 -9.97
C TYR A 77 -3.79 3.81 -11.16
N THR A 78 -3.27 3.71 -12.37
CA THR A 78 -4.06 3.97 -13.58
C THR A 78 -5.22 2.99 -13.70
N MET A 79 -4.96 1.72 -13.46
CA MET A 79 -5.99 0.68 -13.48
C MET A 79 -7.09 0.94 -12.44
N LEU A 80 -6.72 1.29 -11.21
CA LEU A 80 -7.66 1.64 -10.15
C LEU A 80 -8.42 2.93 -10.44
N ASN A 81 -7.76 3.93 -11.03
CA ASN A 81 -8.40 5.19 -11.39
C ASN A 81 -9.50 5.01 -12.46
N ASN A 82 -9.29 4.07 -13.37
CA ASN A 82 -10.26 3.76 -14.42
C ASN A 82 -11.45 2.91 -13.91
N ALA A 83 -11.35 2.35 -12.71
CA ALA A 83 -12.44 1.60 -12.10
C ALA A 83 -13.57 2.55 -11.64
N GLN A 84 -14.81 2.16 -11.92
CA GLN A 84 -16.00 2.96 -11.59
C GLN A 84 -16.36 2.80 -10.10
N ALA A 85 -15.56 3.41 -9.22
CA ALA A 85 -15.78 3.41 -7.78
C ALA A 85 -16.27 4.77 -7.28
N ARG A 86 -16.98 4.77 -6.14
CA ARG A 86 -17.24 5.99 -5.37
C ARG A 86 -15.94 6.55 -4.79
N ASN A 87 -15.15 5.70 -4.18
CA ASN A 87 -13.77 5.95 -3.77
C ASN A 87 -13.02 4.63 -3.58
N ILE A 88 -11.69 4.71 -3.60
CA ILE A 88 -10.79 3.58 -3.39
C ILE A 88 -9.79 3.94 -2.29
N THR A 89 -9.70 3.12 -1.25
CA THR A 89 -8.66 3.23 -0.24
C THR A 89 -7.63 2.13 -0.49
N VAL A 90 -6.37 2.52 -0.66
CA VAL A 90 -5.26 1.61 -0.94
C VAL A 90 -4.33 1.59 0.27
N PHE A 91 -3.96 0.41 0.74
CA PHE A 91 -2.96 0.21 1.78
C PHE A 91 -1.77 -0.55 1.19
N LEU A 92 -0.57 0.05 1.24
CA LEU A 92 0.67 -0.52 0.71
C LEU A 92 1.65 -0.76 1.87
N ASP A 93 1.74 -2.01 2.34
CA ASP A 93 2.79 -2.43 3.27
C ASP A 93 4.02 -2.91 2.48
N ALA A 94 4.72 -1.96 1.88
CA ALA A 94 5.89 -2.19 1.05
C ALA A 94 6.91 -1.06 1.23
N CYS A 95 8.20 -1.39 1.03
CA CYS A 95 9.29 -0.42 0.96
C CYS A 95 9.64 -0.16 -0.50
N PHE A 96 9.77 1.10 -0.89
CA PHE A 96 10.17 1.49 -2.24
C PHE A 96 11.55 2.18 -2.26
N SER A 97 12.27 2.18 -1.14
CA SER A 97 13.56 2.86 -0.98
C SER A 97 14.77 2.02 -1.45
N GLY A 98 14.56 0.80 -1.89
CA GLY A 98 15.66 -0.14 -2.17
C GLY A 98 16.43 -0.59 -0.93
N ALA A 99 16.04 -0.14 0.26
CA ALA A 99 16.63 -0.58 1.51
C ALA A 99 16.25 -2.03 1.81
N LYS A 100 17.23 -2.83 2.29
CA LYS A 100 16.99 -4.24 2.63
C LYS A 100 15.97 -4.36 3.76
N ARG A 101 14.90 -5.15 3.54
CA ARG A 101 14.27 -5.86 4.66
C ARG A 101 15.26 -6.93 5.14
N GLU A 102 15.56 -6.96 6.42
CA GLU A 102 16.35 -8.05 7.02
C GLU A 102 15.73 -9.39 6.60
N ASN A 103 16.53 -10.28 5.97
CA ASN A 103 16.21 -11.62 5.46
C ASN A 103 15.80 -11.78 3.98
N GLY A 104 16.02 -10.84 3.08
CA GLY A 104 15.61 -11.07 1.69
C GLY A 104 16.47 -10.41 0.61
N MET A 105 16.75 -11.17 -0.39
CA MET A 105 17.47 -11.09 -1.65
C MET A 105 17.47 -9.77 -2.48
N LEU A 106 17.22 -8.60 -1.91
CA LEU A 106 17.36 -7.33 -2.63
C LEU A 106 18.62 -6.61 -2.15
N ALA A 107 19.77 -7.04 -2.63
CA ALA A 107 21.00 -6.30 -2.49
C ALA A 107 21.11 -5.28 -3.61
N SER A 108 20.67 -4.05 -3.38
CA SER A 108 21.29 -2.95 -4.12
C SER A 108 22.75 -2.88 -3.67
N ALA A 109 23.67 -3.01 -4.60
CA ALA A 109 25.11 -3.11 -4.34
C ALA A 109 25.73 -1.83 -3.74
N ARG A 110 24.95 -0.82 -3.45
CA ARG A 110 25.45 0.51 -3.06
C ARG A 110 24.57 1.17 -2.01
N GLY A 111 24.28 0.73 -0.89
CA GLY A 111 23.82 1.42 0.33
C GLY A 111 23.20 2.85 0.25
N VAL A 112 22.79 3.30 -0.92
CA VAL A 112 22.22 4.61 -1.17
C VAL A 112 20.71 4.45 -1.27
N ALA A 113 19.98 5.13 -0.41
CA ALA A 113 18.53 5.22 -0.50
C ALA A 113 18.13 5.89 -1.82
N ILE A 114 17.38 5.17 -2.65
CA ILE A 114 16.90 5.68 -3.93
C ILE A 114 15.66 6.50 -3.65
N LYS A 115 15.69 7.78 -4.03
CA LYS A 115 14.49 8.62 -3.99
C LYS A 115 13.61 8.30 -5.19
N VAL A 116 12.58 7.52 -4.96
CA VAL A 116 11.49 7.35 -5.93
C VAL A 116 10.63 8.62 -5.92
N ARG A 117 10.27 9.10 -7.10
CA ARG A 117 9.33 10.21 -7.21
C ARG A 117 7.98 9.76 -6.64
N GLN A 118 7.47 10.51 -5.67
CA GLN A 118 6.14 10.24 -5.13
C GLN A 118 5.10 10.49 -6.22
N GLU A 119 4.47 9.43 -6.68
CA GLU A 119 3.39 9.53 -7.67
C GLU A 119 2.11 9.96 -6.96
N ILE A 120 1.54 11.08 -7.41
CA ILE A 120 0.24 11.54 -6.91
C ILE A 120 -0.83 10.85 -7.75
N PRO A 121 -1.67 10.01 -7.15
CA PRO A 121 -2.74 9.34 -7.87
C PRO A 121 -3.77 10.35 -8.38
N ARG A 122 -4.43 9.99 -9.45
CA ARG A 122 -5.59 10.75 -9.97
C ARG A 122 -6.89 10.15 -9.46
N GLY A 123 -7.99 10.87 -9.67
CA GLY A 123 -9.32 10.34 -9.40
C GLY A 123 -9.72 10.36 -7.93
N LYS A 124 -10.31 9.26 -7.46
CA LYS A 124 -10.96 9.17 -6.14
C LYS A 124 -10.25 8.17 -5.23
N MET A 125 -8.92 8.26 -5.14
CA MET A 125 -8.09 7.38 -4.32
C MET A 125 -7.50 8.08 -3.10
N VAL A 126 -7.34 7.31 -2.02
CA VAL A 126 -6.53 7.66 -0.85
C VAL A 126 -5.57 6.49 -0.61
N ILE A 127 -4.27 6.75 -0.66
CA ILE A 127 -3.23 5.73 -0.56
C ILE A 127 -2.50 5.90 0.76
N PHE A 128 -2.47 4.84 1.56
CA PHE A 128 -1.65 4.72 2.75
C PHE A 128 -0.41 3.91 2.41
N THR A 129 0.77 4.41 2.73
CA THR A 129 2.04 3.70 2.56
C THR A 129 2.69 3.44 3.91
N ALA A 130 3.36 2.30 4.04
CA ALA A 130 3.95 1.86 5.31
C ALA A 130 5.13 2.71 5.77
N ALA A 131 5.83 3.37 4.85
CA ALA A 131 7.00 4.19 5.14
C ALA A 131 7.11 5.31 4.11
N GLN A 132 7.75 6.42 4.49
CA GLN A 132 8.05 7.51 3.57
C GLN A 132 9.39 7.29 2.86
N GLY A 133 9.51 7.83 1.65
CA GLY A 133 10.73 8.09 0.89
C GLY A 133 11.83 7.03 1.04
N ASP A 134 12.81 7.33 1.87
CA ASP A 134 14.02 6.55 2.10
C ASP A 134 13.95 5.62 3.33
N GLU A 135 12.82 5.61 4.04
CA GLU A 135 12.61 4.75 5.20
C GLU A 135 12.27 3.30 4.82
N THR A 136 12.53 2.39 5.74
CA THR A 136 12.22 0.96 5.61
C THR A 136 10.93 0.64 6.36
N ALA A 137 10.04 -0.16 5.75
CA ALA A 137 8.92 -0.79 6.45
C ALA A 137 9.40 -2.05 7.19
N TYR A 138 9.33 -2.01 8.52
CA TYR A 138 9.83 -3.08 9.37
C TYR A 138 8.80 -4.17 9.63
N GLN A 139 9.31 -5.39 9.84
CA GLN A 139 8.52 -6.48 10.41
C GLN A 139 8.33 -6.25 11.91
N TYR A 140 7.15 -6.57 12.40
CA TYR A 140 6.85 -6.69 13.82
C TYR A 140 6.79 -8.18 14.17
N ALA A 141 7.97 -8.81 14.27
CA ALA A 141 8.12 -10.26 14.32
C ALA A 141 7.26 -10.92 15.43
N GLU A 142 7.23 -10.32 16.62
CA GLU A 142 6.43 -10.82 17.75
C GLU A 142 4.91 -10.83 17.48
N LYS A 143 4.46 -10.03 16.51
CA LYS A 143 3.05 -9.91 16.14
C LYS A 143 2.70 -10.61 14.83
N GLY A 144 3.69 -11.18 14.12
CA GLY A 144 3.49 -11.93 12.89
C GLY A 144 3.04 -11.09 11.69
N HIS A 145 3.24 -9.77 11.74
CA HIS A 145 2.84 -8.81 10.70
C HIS A 145 3.94 -7.80 10.40
N GLY A 146 3.83 -7.05 9.28
CA GLY A 146 4.52 -5.78 9.17
C GLY A 146 4.00 -4.80 10.23
N MET A 147 4.86 -3.90 10.70
CA MET A 147 4.51 -2.97 11.77
C MET A 147 3.31 -2.08 11.37
N PHE A 148 3.31 -1.57 10.13
CA PHE A 148 2.20 -0.82 9.57
C PHE A 148 0.89 -1.63 9.58
N THR A 149 0.93 -2.85 9.07
CA THR A 149 -0.25 -3.74 9.02
C THR A 149 -0.77 -4.05 10.41
N TYR A 150 0.10 -4.32 11.37
CA TYR A 150 -0.31 -4.60 12.75
C TYR A 150 -1.14 -3.45 13.34
N PHE A 151 -0.64 -2.22 13.28
CA PHE A 151 -1.35 -1.07 13.85
C PHE A 151 -2.59 -0.68 13.04
N LEU A 152 -2.58 -0.85 11.72
CA LEU A 152 -3.76 -0.72 10.89
C LEU A 152 -4.89 -1.66 11.36
N LEU A 153 -4.59 -2.96 11.48
CA LEU A 153 -5.57 -3.96 11.91
C LEU A 153 -6.03 -3.72 13.35
N LYS A 154 -5.11 -3.35 14.25
CA LYS A 154 -5.42 -3.05 15.65
C LYS A 154 -6.44 -1.90 15.75
N LYS A 155 -6.21 -0.77 15.08
CA LYS A 155 -7.15 0.36 15.08
C LYS A 155 -8.51 -0.02 14.52
N LEU A 156 -8.53 -0.75 13.40
CA LEU A 156 -9.78 -1.19 12.78
C LEU A 156 -10.55 -2.17 13.69
N GLN A 157 -9.88 -3.03 14.40
CA GLN A 157 -10.48 -3.97 15.34
C GLN A 157 -11.05 -3.24 16.57
N GLU A 158 -10.26 -2.38 17.20
CA GLU A 158 -10.66 -1.61 18.41
C GLU A 158 -11.84 -0.67 18.11
N SER A 159 -11.84 -0.04 16.95
CA SER A 159 -12.95 0.84 16.53
C SER A 159 -14.14 0.08 15.92
N GLN A 160 -14.02 -1.24 15.75
CA GLN A 160 -14.97 -2.05 14.98
C GLN A 160 -15.22 -1.48 13.56
N GLY A 161 -14.18 -0.86 12.98
CA GLY A 161 -14.22 -0.15 11.70
C GLY A 161 -14.98 1.19 11.74
N ASN A 162 -15.37 1.69 12.92
CA ASN A 162 -15.96 3.02 13.08
C ASN A 162 -14.85 4.05 13.36
N THR A 163 -14.08 4.35 12.35
CA THR A 163 -13.00 5.34 12.38
C THR A 163 -12.95 6.05 11.03
N THR A 164 -12.59 7.32 11.04
CA THR A 164 -12.33 8.05 9.82
C THR A 164 -10.93 7.71 9.28
N LEU A 165 -10.66 8.00 8.00
CA LEU A 165 -9.31 7.82 7.43
C LEU A 165 -8.30 8.76 8.08
N GLY A 166 -8.72 9.95 8.54
CA GLY A 166 -7.88 10.87 9.30
C GLY A 166 -7.45 10.28 10.64
N GLU A 167 -8.40 9.84 11.47
CA GLU A 167 -8.11 9.17 12.75
C GLU A 167 -7.25 7.91 12.58
N LEU A 168 -7.53 7.13 11.51
CA LEU A 168 -6.75 5.94 11.18
C LEU A 168 -5.31 6.31 10.82
N SER A 169 -5.12 7.36 10.01
CA SER A 169 -3.81 7.88 9.63
C SER A 169 -3.00 8.34 10.83
N ASP A 170 -3.59 9.18 11.66
CA ASP A 170 -2.92 9.76 12.82
C ASP A 170 -2.48 8.65 13.79
N TYR A 171 -3.38 7.72 14.11
CA TYR A 171 -3.08 6.58 14.97
C TYR A 171 -1.96 5.69 14.42
N VAL A 172 -2.08 5.27 13.15
CA VAL A 172 -1.10 4.35 12.53
C VAL A 172 0.26 5.02 12.42
N THR A 173 0.31 6.30 12.04
CA THR A 173 1.56 7.05 11.91
C THR A 173 2.26 7.18 13.26
N ASP A 174 1.53 7.55 14.31
CA ASP A 174 2.08 7.73 15.65
C ASP A 174 2.61 6.43 16.25
N GLU A 175 1.81 5.37 16.19
CA GLU A 175 2.17 4.07 16.78
C GLU A 175 3.32 3.39 16.03
N VAL A 176 3.31 3.43 14.70
CA VAL A 176 4.40 2.87 13.88
C VAL A 176 5.69 3.63 14.13
N LYS A 177 5.66 4.96 14.15
CA LYS A 177 6.85 5.79 14.39
C LYS A 177 7.45 5.52 15.77
N LYS A 178 6.64 5.47 16.83
CA LYS A 178 7.09 5.14 18.19
C LYS A 178 7.69 3.73 18.26
N SER A 179 6.95 2.76 17.75
CA SER A 179 7.35 1.35 17.82
C SER A 179 8.59 1.05 16.98
N SER A 180 8.76 1.66 15.83
CA SER A 180 9.93 1.47 14.97
C SER A 180 11.22 1.98 15.63
N ILE A 181 11.15 3.12 16.31
CA ILE A 181 12.29 3.65 17.07
C ILE A 181 12.66 2.72 18.21
N VAL A 182 11.65 2.26 18.98
CA VAL A 182 11.89 1.39 20.15
C VAL A 182 12.44 0.02 19.74
N ASN A 183 11.88 -0.60 18.71
CA ASN A 183 12.24 -1.97 18.34
C ASN A 183 13.41 -2.06 17.35
N ASN A 184 13.62 -1.04 16.51
CA ASN A 184 14.60 -1.11 15.41
C ASN A 184 15.66 0.00 15.46
N ASN A 185 15.59 0.93 16.40
CA ASN A 185 16.45 2.14 16.49
C ASN A 185 16.45 2.98 15.21
N LYS A 186 15.39 2.88 14.41
CA LYS A 186 15.22 3.60 13.14
C LYS A 186 13.77 4.01 12.98
N SER A 187 13.54 5.15 12.33
CA SER A 187 12.20 5.65 12.08
C SER A 187 11.53 4.89 10.93
N GLN A 188 10.25 4.62 11.09
CA GLN A 188 9.32 4.25 10.03
C GLN A 188 8.11 5.16 10.15
N THR A 189 7.87 5.97 9.14
CA THR A 189 6.80 6.97 9.14
C THR A 189 5.80 6.66 8.02
N PRO A 190 4.66 6.03 8.34
CA PRO A 190 3.59 5.88 7.38
C PRO A 190 3.13 7.22 6.82
N THR A 191 2.75 7.24 5.55
CA THR A 191 2.24 8.46 4.90
C THR A 191 0.92 8.20 4.21
N VAL A 192 0.15 9.28 3.98
CA VAL A 192 -1.10 9.23 3.23
C VAL A 192 -1.01 10.17 2.04
N ILE A 193 -1.35 9.65 0.88
CA ILE A 193 -1.34 10.37 -0.39
C ILE A 193 -2.76 10.36 -0.93
N PRO A 194 -3.56 11.41 -0.70
CA PRO A 194 -4.85 11.54 -1.36
C PRO A 194 -4.62 11.90 -2.84
N ALA A 195 -5.49 11.39 -3.72
CA ALA A 195 -5.57 11.88 -5.09
C ALA A 195 -5.88 13.38 -5.10
N GLU A 196 -5.46 14.07 -6.17
CA GLU A 196 -5.63 15.53 -6.28
C GLU A 196 -7.07 15.98 -6.00
N GLY A 197 -8.06 15.27 -6.55
CA GLY A 197 -9.48 15.54 -6.30
C GLY A 197 -9.98 15.17 -4.90
N MET A 198 -9.16 14.51 -4.08
CA MET A 198 -9.48 14.06 -2.71
C MET A 198 -8.69 14.83 -1.64
N ALA A 199 -7.85 15.78 -2.02
CA ALA A 199 -6.98 16.52 -1.10
C ALA A 199 -7.74 17.18 0.04
N GLN A 200 -8.98 17.63 -0.22
CA GLN A 200 -9.90 18.11 0.79
C GLN A 200 -10.94 17.03 1.11
N GLY A 201 -11.17 16.77 2.39
CA GLY A 201 -12.24 15.90 2.86
C GLY A 201 -11.91 14.41 2.97
N TRP A 202 -10.74 13.93 2.52
CA TRP A 202 -10.39 12.51 2.68
C TRP A 202 -10.32 12.08 4.15
N LYS A 203 -9.95 13.00 5.05
CA LYS A 203 -9.84 12.70 6.49
C LYS A 203 -11.17 12.32 7.13
N GLU A 204 -12.27 12.86 6.61
CA GLU A 204 -13.62 12.57 7.10
C GLU A 204 -14.21 11.30 6.50
N MET A 205 -13.55 10.70 5.51
CA MET A 205 -14.01 9.46 4.90
C MET A 205 -13.88 8.28 5.85
N THR A 206 -14.73 7.28 5.64
CA THR A 206 -14.72 6.00 6.37
C THR A 206 -14.59 4.83 5.40
N LEU A 207 -14.06 3.70 5.88
CA LEU A 207 -14.02 2.44 5.10
C LEU A 207 -15.42 1.80 4.99
N LYS A 208 -16.31 2.07 5.91
CA LYS A 208 -17.72 1.62 5.88
C LYS A 208 -18.57 2.50 5.01
#